data_11b54cd811570a933bc6967cc07ccdbc
#
_entry.id   11b54cd811570a933bc6967cc07ccdbc
#
_cell.length_a   1.000
_cell.length_b   1.000
_cell.length_c   1.000
_cell.angle_alpha   90.00
_cell.angle_beta   90.00
_cell.angle_gamma   90.00
#
_symmetry.space_group_name_H-M   'P 1'
#
loop_
_entity.id
_entity.type
_entity.pdbx_description
1 polymer ?
#
loop_
_entity_poly.entity_id
_entity_poly.type
_entity_poly.pdbx_seq_one_letter_code
_entity_poly.pdbx_strand_id
1 'polypeptide(L)'
;MNELFLAIDSTGYPSGWLSWQEAVTNEVLGKVSYGFGDYEFTFTGGKNRDSGLNSTVTLKSILVMHGRNRIASKYATIPLSNQALFRRDRFTCAYCGEIHMRGLTRDHIVPLSRGGIDAWHNVCACCSDCNRRKNANLLEELGWELLFLPYAPNHQEGLLLQNRRILCDQME
;
A
#
# COMPACT_ATOMS: atom_id res chain seq x y z
N MET A 1 7.64 -3.85 -17.88
CA MET A 1 6.26 -3.80 -17.38
C MET A 1 6.30 -3.67 -15.88
N ASN A 2 5.62 -2.65 -15.33
CA ASN A 2 5.60 -2.36 -13.90
C ASN A 2 4.17 -2.51 -13.33
N GLU A 3 3.33 -3.25 -14.05
CA GLU A 3 1.96 -3.50 -13.63
C GLU A 3 1.96 -4.52 -12.49
N LEU A 4 1.09 -4.26 -11.52
CA LEU A 4 0.83 -5.14 -10.40
C LEU A 4 -0.54 -5.81 -10.58
N PHE A 5 -0.60 -7.06 -10.23
CA PHE A 5 -1.81 -7.88 -10.23
C PHE A 5 -2.41 -7.87 -8.83
N LEU A 6 -3.72 -7.63 -8.73
CA LEU A 6 -4.40 -7.73 -7.45
C LEU A 6 -4.70 -9.21 -7.15
N ALA A 7 -4.14 -9.72 -6.08
CA ALA A 7 -4.51 -11.03 -5.57
C ALA A 7 -5.63 -10.91 -4.54
N ILE A 8 -6.70 -11.70 -4.75
CA ILE A 8 -7.78 -11.85 -3.79
C ILE A 8 -7.92 -13.31 -3.39
N ASP A 9 -8.48 -13.57 -2.25
CA ASP A 9 -8.75 -14.94 -1.80
C ASP A 9 -10.09 -15.47 -2.37
N SER A 10 -10.39 -16.75 -2.11
CA SER A 10 -11.64 -17.39 -2.58
C SER A 10 -12.93 -16.76 -2.04
N THR A 11 -12.85 -15.83 -1.11
CA THR A 11 -14.00 -15.07 -0.57
C THR A 11 -14.10 -13.66 -1.15
N GLY A 12 -13.19 -13.30 -2.10
CA GLY A 12 -13.12 -11.98 -2.70
C GLY A 12 -12.36 -10.96 -1.85
N TYR A 13 -11.66 -11.38 -0.79
CA TYR A 13 -10.93 -10.46 0.07
C TYR A 13 -9.52 -10.19 -0.47
N PRO A 14 -9.12 -8.90 -0.64
CA PRO A 14 -7.79 -8.56 -1.13
C PRO A 14 -6.69 -9.10 -0.22
N SER A 15 -5.75 -9.83 -0.80
CA SER A 15 -4.62 -10.43 -0.08
C SER A 15 -3.30 -9.70 -0.32
N GLY A 16 -3.12 -9.06 -1.46
CA GLY A 16 -1.90 -8.32 -1.76
C GLY A 16 -1.73 -8.00 -3.24
N TRP A 17 -0.64 -7.34 -3.54
CA TRP A 17 -0.18 -7.07 -4.89
C TRP A 17 0.89 -8.07 -5.30
N LEU A 18 0.77 -8.61 -6.50
CA LEU A 18 1.76 -9.49 -7.11
C LEU A 18 2.46 -8.76 -8.25
N SER A 19 3.76 -8.89 -8.33
CA SER A 19 4.52 -8.59 -9.53
C SER A 19 4.11 -9.55 -10.66
N TRP A 20 4.40 -9.21 -11.91
CA TRP A 20 4.10 -10.11 -13.02
C TRP A 20 4.81 -11.47 -12.90
N GLN A 21 6.03 -11.50 -12.34
CA GLN A 21 6.77 -12.76 -12.12
C GLN A 21 6.07 -13.65 -11.09
N GLU A 22 5.61 -13.07 -9.99
CA GLU A 22 4.86 -13.79 -8.96
C GLU A 22 3.50 -14.26 -9.49
N ALA A 23 2.80 -13.42 -10.27
CA ALA A 23 1.52 -13.76 -10.87
C ALA A 23 1.65 -14.94 -11.84
N VAL A 24 2.60 -14.90 -12.78
CA VAL A 24 2.90 -16.02 -13.71
C VAL A 24 3.32 -17.26 -12.94
N THR A 25 4.17 -17.13 -11.92
CA THR A 25 4.62 -18.28 -11.11
C THR A 25 3.45 -18.93 -10.39
N ASN A 26 2.55 -18.14 -9.79
CA ASN A 26 1.39 -18.67 -9.09
C ASN A 26 0.40 -19.36 -10.03
N GLU A 27 0.22 -18.84 -11.23
CA GLU A 27 -0.61 -19.47 -12.29
C GLU A 27 -0.03 -20.83 -12.69
N VAL A 28 1.25 -20.86 -13.04
CA VAL A 28 1.94 -22.12 -13.46
C VAL A 28 1.94 -23.17 -12.34
N LEU A 29 2.02 -22.74 -11.09
CA LEU A 29 1.93 -23.65 -9.92
C LEU A 29 0.49 -24.06 -9.56
N GLY A 30 -0.52 -23.64 -10.33
CA GLY A 30 -1.92 -23.96 -10.05
C GLY A 30 -2.45 -23.37 -8.76
N LYS A 31 -1.91 -22.23 -8.31
CA LYS A 31 -2.38 -21.54 -7.12
C LYS A 31 -3.47 -20.51 -7.42
N VAL A 32 -3.65 -20.15 -8.67
CA VAL A 32 -4.72 -19.27 -9.15
C VAL A 32 -5.93 -20.12 -9.50
N SER A 33 -7.09 -19.77 -8.97
CA SER A 33 -8.37 -20.45 -9.29
C SER A 33 -8.93 -19.96 -10.63
N TYR A 34 -8.98 -18.64 -10.79
CA TYR A 34 -9.33 -17.95 -12.03
C TYR A 34 -8.90 -16.49 -11.96
N GLY A 35 -8.87 -15.82 -13.11
CA GLY A 35 -8.63 -14.38 -13.21
C GLY A 35 -9.88 -13.66 -13.74
N PHE A 36 -10.05 -12.39 -13.38
CA PHE A 36 -11.06 -11.51 -13.94
C PHE A 36 -10.57 -10.06 -14.03
N GLY A 37 -11.41 -9.15 -14.48
CA GLY A 37 -11.06 -7.76 -14.75
C GLY A 37 -10.97 -7.48 -16.26
N ASP A 38 -10.91 -6.19 -16.60
CA ASP A 38 -10.96 -5.73 -18.00
C ASP A 38 -9.61 -5.85 -18.70
N TYR A 39 -8.52 -5.80 -17.93
CA TYR A 39 -7.16 -5.85 -18.48
C TYR A 39 -6.62 -7.27 -18.52
N GLU A 40 -5.97 -7.58 -19.62
CA GLU A 40 -5.37 -8.88 -19.88
C GLU A 40 -3.91 -8.73 -20.35
N PHE A 41 -3.03 -9.55 -19.79
CA PHE A 41 -1.60 -9.50 -20.03
C PHE A 41 -1.10 -10.87 -20.46
N THR A 42 -0.41 -10.93 -21.60
CA THR A 42 0.20 -12.17 -22.11
C THR A 42 1.71 -12.14 -21.92
N PHE A 43 2.23 -13.17 -21.31
CA PHE A 43 3.66 -13.37 -21.06
C PHE A 43 4.15 -14.55 -21.89
N THR A 44 5.28 -14.35 -22.59
CA THR A 44 5.90 -15.37 -23.42
C THR A 44 7.12 -15.93 -22.71
N GLY A 45 7.14 -17.22 -22.51
CA GLY A 45 8.25 -17.97 -21.93
C GLY A 45 9.19 -18.57 -22.96
N GLY A 46 9.98 -19.55 -22.54
CA GLY A 46 10.93 -20.28 -23.38
C GLY A 46 10.27 -21.21 -24.38
N LYS A 47 11.06 -21.70 -25.35
CA LYS A 47 10.64 -22.72 -26.32
C LYS A 47 10.54 -24.09 -25.66
N ASN A 48 9.42 -24.75 -25.89
CA ASN A 48 9.26 -26.17 -25.57
C ASN A 48 10.15 -26.99 -26.51
N ARG A 49 10.92 -27.93 -25.95
CA ARG A 49 11.87 -28.75 -26.73
C ARG A 49 11.19 -29.68 -27.73
N ASP A 50 9.99 -30.18 -27.40
CA ASP A 50 9.28 -31.17 -28.20
C ASP A 50 8.43 -30.52 -29.28
N SER A 51 7.74 -29.42 -28.96
CA SER A 51 6.85 -28.74 -29.93
C SER A 51 7.52 -27.60 -30.69
N GLY A 52 8.66 -27.09 -30.21
CA GLY A 52 9.34 -25.92 -30.77
C GLY A 52 8.59 -24.60 -30.59
N LEU A 53 7.43 -24.62 -29.92
CA LEU A 53 6.60 -23.43 -29.66
C LEU A 53 7.00 -22.75 -28.35
N ASN A 54 6.85 -21.45 -28.31
CA ASN A 54 7.01 -20.71 -27.06
C ASN A 54 5.83 -21.01 -26.12
N SER A 55 6.13 -21.19 -24.84
CA SER A 55 5.08 -21.20 -23.82
C SER A 55 4.50 -19.81 -23.64
N THR A 56 3.21 -19.70 -23.45
CA THR A 56 2.51 -18.45 -23.19
C THR A 56 1.61 -18.61 -21.97
N VAL A 57 1.55 -17.56 -21.15
CA VAL A 57 0.63 -17.45 -20.01
C VAL A 57 -0.12 -16.14 -20.15
N THR A 58 -1.45 -16.20 -20.13
CA THR A 58 -2.31 -15.01 -20.17
C THR A 58 -3.02 -14.86 -18.85
N LEU A 59 -2.89 -13.68 -18.24
CA LEU A 59 -3.44 -13.37 -16.92
C LEU A 59 -4.34 -12.14 -16.99
N LYS A 60 -5.40 -12.15 -16.22
CA LYS A 60 -6.23 -10.98 -15.94
C LYS A 60 -5.61 -10.13 -14.83
N SER A 61 -6.01 -8.88 -14.75
CA SER A 61 -5.52 -7.90 -13.77
C SER A 61 -5.80 -8.27 -12.31
N ILE A 62 -6.85 -9.08 -12.06
CA ILE A 62 -7.25 -9.57 -10.75
C ILE A 62 -7.19 -11.09 -10.76
N LEU A 63 -6.51 -11.68 -9.77
CA LEU A 63 -6.29 -13.11 -9.65
C LEU A 63 -6.92 -13.64 -8.37
N VAL A 64 -7.85 -14.57 -8.50
CA VAL A 64 -8.45 -15.28 -7.38
C VAL A 64 -7.57 -16.46 -7.00
N MET A 65 -7.01 -16.39 -5.80
CA MET A 65 -6.12 -17.43 -5.27
C MET A 65 -6.92 -18.52 -4.59
N HIS A 66 -6.45 -19.78 -4.68
CA HIS A 66 -7.03 -20.86 -3.91
C HIS A 66 -6.87 -20.62 -2.41
N GLY A 67 -7.93 -20.93 -1.64
CA GLY A 67 -7.94 -20.84 -0.18
C GLY A 67 -8.37 -19.46 0.35
N ARG A 68 -8.39 -19.37 1.68
CA ARG A 68 -8.72 -18.12 2.40
C ARG A 68 -7.48 -17.54 3.02
N ASN A 69 -7.29 -16.25 2.87
CA ASN A 69 -6.25 -15.54 3.60
C ASN A 69 -6.69 -15.30 5.05
N ARG A 70 -6.29 -16.20 5.96
CA ARG A 70 -6.62 -16.10 7.39
C ARG A 70 -5.93 -14.93 8.10
N ILE A 71 -4.88 -14.35 7.50
CA ILE A 71 -4.06 -13.30 8.11
C ILE A 71 -4.64 -11.91 7.86
N ALA A 72 -5.35 -11.73 6.76
CA ALA A 72 -5.97 -10.45 6.42
C ALA A 72 -7.30 -10.26 7.16
N SER A 73 -7.22 -9.95 8.46
CA SER A 73 -8.40 -9.42 9.14
C SER A 73 -8.79 -8.09 8.51
N LYS A 74 -10.04 -7.94 8.10
CA LYS A 74 -10.62 -6.69 7.56
C LYS A 74 -10.29 -5.45 8.43
N TYR A 75 -10.05 -5.69 9.71
CA TYR A 75 -9.78 -4.66 10.73
C TYR A 75 -8.30 -4.58 11.14
N ALA A 76 -7.44 -5.44 10.60
CA ALA A 76 -6.02 -5.37 10.92
C ALA A 76 -5.44 -4.06 10.37
N THR A 77 -4.78 -3.31 11.24
CA THR A 77 -4.03 -2.12 10.84
C THR A 77 -2.72 -2.54 10.19
N ILE A 78 -2.27 -1.78 9.21
CA ILE A 78 -0.96 -2.02 8.61
C ILE A 78 0.17 -1.57 9.55
N PRO A 79 1.36 -2.18 9.46
CA PRO A 79 2.52 -1.73 10.21
C PRO A 79 2.86 -0.26 9.91
N LEU A 80 3.16 0.51 10.96
CA LEU A 80 3.56 1.90 10.83
C LEU A 80 4.95 1.99 10.16
N SER A 81 5.01 2.68 9.02
CA SER A 81 6.25 3.00 8.33
C SER A 81 6.20 4.43 7.80
N ASN A 82 7.36 5.06 7.59
CA ASN A 82 7.40 6.42 7.01
C ASN A 82 6.76 6.48 5.63
N GLN A 83 6.96 5.44 4.81
CA GLN A 83 6.39 5.39 3.48
C GLN A 83 4.85 5.34 3.51
N ALA A 84 4.28 4.50 4.36
CA ALA A 84 2.84 4.39 4.53
C ALA A 84 2.26 5.68 5.14
N LEU A 85 2.96 6.26 6.13
CA LEU A 85 2.59 7.54 6.75
C LEU A 85 2.51 8.68 5.73
N PHE A 86 3.57 8.86 4.93
CA PHE A 86 3.59 9.95 3.95
C PHE A 86 2.55 9.76 2.84
N ARG A 87 2.23 8.53 2.48
CA ARG A 87 1.14 8.23 1.54
C ARG A 87 -0.23 8.48 2.16
N ARG A 88 -0.47 8.07 3.42
CA ARG A 88 -1.70 8.38 4.16
C ARG A 88 -1.97 9.88 4.16
N ASP A 89 -0.95 10.66 4.46
CA ASP A 89 -1.02 12.11 4.56
C ASP A 89 -0.84 12.80 3.18
N ARG A 90 -0.89 12.02 2.08
CA ARG A 90 -0.79 12.52 0.69
C ARG A 90 0.42 13.41 0.45
N PHE A 91 1.54 13.09 1.11
CA PHE A 91 2.78 13.87 1.06
C PHE A 91 2.61 15.34 1.50
N THR A 92 1.63 15.62 2.33
CA THR A 92 1.28 16.95 2.82
C THR A 92 1.76 17.13 4.26
N CYS A 93 2.38 18.25 4.57
CA CYS A 93 2.72 18.61 5.94
C CYS A 93 1.44 18.88 6.74
N ALA A 94 1.26 18.19 7.87
CA ALA A 94 0.06 18.31 8.70
C ALA A 94 -0.10 19.69 9.37
N TYR A 95 0.96 20.49 9.39
CA TYR A 95 0.97 21.81 10.05
C TYR A 95 0.85 22.98 9.09
N CYS A 96 1.61 23.00 7.98
CA CYS A 96 1.56 24.12 7.03
C CYS A 96 0.74 23.83 5.76
N GLY A 97 0.37 22.57 5.51
CA GLY A 97 -0.40 22.19 4.34
C GLY A 97 0.40 22.10 3.04
N GLU A 98 1.70 22.37 3.06
CA GLU A 98 2.53 22.27 1.87
C GLU A 98 2.78 20.82 1.46
N ILE A 99 2.74 20.56 0.15
CA ILE A 99 3.00 19.24 -0.43
C ILE A 99 4.49 19.07 -0.68
N HIS A 100 5.09 18.04 -0.10
CA HIS A 100 6.49 17.73 -0.26
C HIS A 100 6.67 16.29 -0.76
N MET A 101 7.05 16.12 -2.02
CA MET A 101 7.34 14.78 -2.58
C MET A 101 8.63 14.17 -2.02
N ARG A 102 9.47 14.97 -1.39
CA ARG A 102 10.72 14.58 -0.73
C ARG A 102 10.95 15.44 0.51
N GLY A 103 11.72 14.92 1.47
CA GLY A 103 12.12 15.69 2.65
C GLY A 103 11.08 15.77 3.78
N LEU A 104 9.98 15.01 3.69
CA LEU A 104 9.07 14.83 4.82
C LEU A 104 9.72 13.98 5.92
N THR A 105 9.35 14.30 7.13
CA THR A 105 9.73 13.57 8.36
C THR A 105 8.48 13.08 9.07
N ARG A 106 8.63 12.01 9.87
CA ARG A 106 7.61 11.62 10.86
C ARG A 106 7.74 12.54 12.06
N ASP A 107 6.67 13.18 12.44
CA ASP A 107 6.58 13.89 13.71
C ASP A 107 5.57 13.22 14.64
N HIS A 108 5.88 13.24 15.94
CA HIS A 108 4.98 12.75 16.99
C HIS A 108 4.19 13.94 17.54
N ILE A 109 2.87 13.91 17.37
CA ILE A 109 1.95 14.99 17.81
C ILE A 109 2.16 15.28 19.29
N VAL A 110 2.07 14.24 20.13
CA VAL A 110 2.59 14.26 21.49
C VAL A 110 4.01 13.71 21.44
N PRO A 111 5.04 14.52 21.78
CA PRO A 111 6.43 14.09 21.71
C PRO A 111 6.71 12.86 22.57
N LEU A 112 7.60 11.97 22.10
CA LEU A 112 7.99 10.78 22.88
C LEU A 112 8.55 11.15 24.25
N SER A 113 9.30 12.26 24.34
CA SER A 113 9.83 12.80 25.61
C SER A 113 8.76 13.28 26.59
N ARG A 114 7.53 13.42 26.12
CA ARG A 114 6.36 13.85 26.92
C ARG A 114 5.31 12.74 27.06
N GLY A 115 5.71 11.48 26.89
CA GLY A 115 4.84 10.32 27.05
C GLY A 115 4.04 9.93 25.80
N GLY A 116 4.31 10.54 24.66
CA GLY A 116 3.75 10.10 23.38
C GLY A 116 4.24 8.70 22.99
N ILE A 117 3.51 8.04 22.11
CA ILE A 117 3.84 6.70 21.60
C ILE A 117 4.04 6.74 20.11
N ASP A 118 4.86 5.83 19.55
CA ASP A 118 5.03 5.67 18.10
C ASP A 118 3.88 4.82 17.54
N ALA A 119 2.74 5.44 17.35
CA ALA A 119 1.51 4.81 16.86
C ALA A 119 0.79 5.69 15.84
N TRP A 120 -0.02 5.07 14.96
CA TRP A 120 -0.73 5.73 13.88
C TRP A 120 -1.51 7.00 14.30
N HIS A 121 -2.11 6.98 15.49
CA HIS A 121 -2.91 8.11 16.01
C HIS A 121 -2.05 9.25 16.60
N ASN A 122 -0.76 9.02 16.79
CA ASN A 122 0.16 10.01 17.35
C ASN A 122 1.23 10.48 16.37
N VAL A 123 1.15 10.09 15.10
CA VAL A 123 2.14 10.49 14.09
C VAL A 123 1.52 11.17 12.90
N CYS A 124 2.22 12.16 12.35
CA CYS A 124 1.85 12.83 11.11
C CYS A 124 3.07 13.11 10.22
N ALA A 125 2.81 13.33 8.93
CA ALA A 125 3.83 13.81 8.00
C ALA A 125 4.09 15.28 8.26
N CYS A 126 5.35 15.65 8.37
CA CYS A 126 5.77 17.01 8.67
C CYS A 126 6.97 17.41 7.82
N CYS A 127 7.01 18.63 7.29
CA CYS A 127 8.20 19.17 6.66
C CYS A 127 9.28 19.48 7.70
N SER A 128 10.54 19.50 7.27
CA SER A 128 11.69 19.71 8.16
C SER A 128 11.61 21.03 8.95
N ASP A 129 11.03 22.07 8.36
CA ASP A 129 10.93 23.38 8.99
C ASP A 129 9.88 23.42 10.09
N CYS A 130 8.69 22.87 9.84
CA CYS A 130 7.66 22.73 10.85
C CYS A 130 8.11 21.77 11.97
N ASN A 131 8.75 20.66 11.63
CA ASN A 131 9.27 19.72 12.62
C ASN A 131 10.30 20.36 13.54
N ARG A 132 11.23 21.15 13.00
CA ARG A 132 12.23 21.89 13.75
C ARG A 132 11.62 22.95 14.67
N ARG A 133 10.60 23.68 14.19
CA ARG A 133 9.88 24.68 14.98
C ARG A 133 9.06 24.06 16.08
N LYS A 134 8.39 22.92 15.81
CA LYS A 134 7.61 22.20 16.80
C LYS A 134 8.50 21.63 17.90
N ASN A 135 9.60 20.97 17.52
CA ASN A 135 10.53 20.35 18.48
C ASN A 135 9.75 19.46 19.47
N ALA A 136 10.04 19.52 20.76
CA ALA A 136 9.38 18.77 21.83
C ALA A 136 8.18 19.52 22.49
N ASN A 137 7.62 20.53 21.80
CA ASN A 137 6.44 21.24 22.30
C ASN A 137 5.14 20.51 21.92
N LEU A 138 4.12 20.67 22.77
CA LEU A 138 2.76 20.30 22.44
C LEU A 138 2.15 21.33 21.49
N LEU A 139 1.13 20.92 20.73
CA LEU A 139 0.48 21.82 19.76
C LEU A 139 -0.17 23.02 20.45
N GLU A 140 -0.79 22.78 21.61
CA GLU A 140 -1.43 23.83 22.41
C GLU A 140 -0.43 24.89 22.87
N GLU A 141 0.81 24.50 23.21
CA GLU A 141 1.88 25.44 23.59
C GLU A 141 2.31 26.37 22.47
N LEU A 142 2.12 25.92 21.23
CA LEU A 142 2.45 26.67 20.03
C LEU A 142 1.26 27.42 19.40
N GLY A 143 0.04 27.16 19.92
CA GLY A 143 -1.19 27.59 19.26
C GLY A 143 -1.38 27.00 17.88
N TRP A 144 -0.88 25.77 17.66
CA TRP A 144 -0.99 25.05 16.40
C TRP A 144 -2.13 24.05 16.40
N GLU A 145 -2.71 23.86 15.23
CA GLU A 145 -3.73 22.85 14.97
C GLU A 145 -3.30 21.93 13.83
N LEU A 146 -3.78 20.71 13.85
CA LEU A 146 -3.61 19.78 12.74
C LEU A 146 -4.60 20.10 11.63
N LEU A 147 -4.14 20.12 10.39
CA LEU A 147 -5.00 20.30 9.22
C LEU A 147 -5.90 19.08 8.95
N PHE A 148 -5.49 17.92 9.44
CA PHE A 148 -6.25 16.67 9.34
C PHE A 148 -5.95 15.76 10.54
N LEU A 149 -6.94 14.96 10.94
CA LEU A 149 -6.77 14.04 12.06
C LEU A 149 -6.02 12.78 11.62
N PRO A 150 -5.00 12.33 12.40
CA PRO A 150 -4.32 11.08 12.14
C PRO A 150 -5.23 9.89 12.43
N TYR A 151 -5.18 8.88 11.57
CA TYR A 151 -5.91 7.63 11.72
C TYR A 151 -5.00 6.43 11.42
N ALA A 152 -5.43 5.25 11.84
CA ALA A 152 -4.74 4.00 11.55
C ALA A 152 -5.33 3.35 10.30
N PRO A 153 -4.59 3.27 9.16
CA PRO A 153 -5.09 2.63 7.96
C PRO A 153 -5.35 1.15 8.18
N ASN A 154 -6.48 0.65 7.70
CA ASN A 154 -6.77 -0.77 7.68
C ASN A 154 -6.00 -1.49 6.55
N HIS A 155 -6.13 -2.82 6.46
CA HIS A 155 -5.41 -3.61 5.47
C HIS A 155 -5.74 -3.21 4.02
N GLN A 156 -7.01 -2.93 3.71
CA GLN A 156 -7.45 -2.54 2.37
C GLN A 156 -6.88 -1.17 1.98
N GLU A 157 -7.00 -0.19 2.86
CA GLU A 157 -6.37 1.12 2.69
C GLU A 157 -4.85 1.00 2.54
N GLY A 158 -4.23 0.08 3.29
CA GLY A 158 -2.81 -0.23 3.17
C GLY A 158 -2.41 -0.72 1.79
N LEU A 159 -3.22 -1.56 1.16
CA LEU A 159 -3.00 -2.00 -0.22
C LEU A 159 -3.09 -0.85 -1.22
N LEU A 160 -4.10 0.02 -1.08
CA LEU A 160 -4.22 1.23 -1.91
C LEU A 160 -3.03 2.16 -1.71
N LEU A 161 -2.55 2.32 -0.48
CA LEU A 161 -1.38 3.14 -0.17
C LEU A 161 -0.06 2.55 -0.71
N GLN A 162 0.03 1.26 -0.95
CA GLN A 162 1.23 0.60 -1.49
C GLN A 162 1.39 0.79 -2.99
N ASN A 163 0.29 0.82 -3.75
CA ASN A 163 0.32 0.89 -5.20
C ASN A 163 -0.12 2.27 -5.71
N ARG A 164 0.69 2.86 -6.62
CA ARG A 164 0.39 4.14 -7.28
C ARG A 164 -0.24 3.99 -8.67
N ARG A 165 -0.25 2.76 -9.21
CA ARG A 165 -0.74 2.46 -10.57
C ARG A 165 -1.80 1.36 -10.47
N ILE A 166 -2.88 1.70 -9.81
CA ILE A 166 -4.03 0.80 -9.69
C ILE A 166 -4.85 0.95 -10.97
N LEU A 167 -5.15 -0.16 -11.62
CA LEU A 167 -6.03 -0.19 -12.79
C LEU A 167 -7.48 0.07 -12.36
N CYS A 168 -8.30 0.62 -13.24
CA CYS A 168 -9.67 1.01 -12.88
C CYS A 168 -10.49 -0.17 -12.35
N ASP A 169 -10.37 -1.33 -12.99
CA ASP A 169 -11.05 -2.57 -12.59
C ASP A 169 -10.57 -3.18 -11.26
N GLN A 170 -9.42 -2.77 -10.76
CA GLN A 170 -8.89 -3.20 -9.45
C GLN A 170 -9.42 -2.32 -8.29
N MET A 171 -10.14 -1.25 -8.60
CA MET A 171 -10.71 -0.31 -7.62
C MET A 171 -12.19 -0.59 -7.30
N GLU A 172 -12.87 -1.36 -8.14
CA GLU A 172 -14.27 -1.79 -7.99
C GLU A 172 -14.38 -3.01 -7.07
#